data_e5118381639120599ddbeb568ab0761a
#
_entry.id   e5118381639120599ddbeb568ab0761a
#
_cell.length_a   1.000
_cell.length_b   1.000
_cell.length_c   1.000
_cell.angle_alpha   90.00
_cell.angle_beta   90.00
_cell.angle_gamma   90.00
#
_symmetry.space_group_name_H-M   'P 1'
#
loop_
_entity.id
_entity.type
_entity.pdbx_description
1 polymer ?
#
loop_
_entity_poly.entity_id
_entity_poly.type
_entity_poly.pdbx_seq_one_letter_code
_entity_poly.pdbx_strand_id
1 'polypeptide(L)'
;RFGKLFLAGDAAHIVPPTGAKGLNLAASDIAYLSNALIEFYLNGSEQGIEEYSEKCLKRVWKAERFSWWMTHLLHRFETESEFDHKIKQAELSYILDSHAGLTTLAENYVGLPYEIKTFNEVQGSRSDLLSH
;
A
#
# COMPACT_ATOMS: atom_id res chain seq x y z
N ARG A 1 7.75 -9.73 -9.00
CA ARG A 1 9.02 -10.37 -9.40
C ARG A 1 8.78 -11.49 -10.39
N PHE A 2 9.63 -11.57 -11.39
CA PHE A 2 9.68 -12.69 -12.34
C PHE A 2 11.14 -13.16 -12.48
N GLY A 3 11.47 -14.29 -11.90
CA GLY A 3 12.87 -14.74 -11.80
C GLY A 3 13.73 -13.70 -11.08
N LYS A 4 14.75 -13.16 -11.79
CA LYS A 4 15.65 -12.11 -11.31
C LYS A 4 15.18 -10.68 -11.66
N LEU A 5 14.06 -10.54 -12.36
CA LEU A 5 13.46 -9.24 -12.71
C LEU A 5 12.53 -8.80 -11.57
N PHE A 6 12.76 -7.60 -11.05
CA PHE A 6 11.90 -6.91 -10.09
C PHE A 6 11.29 -5.69 -10.76
N LEU A 7 10.00 -5.48 -10.56
CA LEU A 7 9.28 -4.28 -10.96
C LEU A 7 8.89 -3.51 -9.70
N ALA A 8 8.92 -2.19 -9.76
CA ALA A 8 8.56 -1.31 -8.67
C ALA A 8 7.85 -0.06 -9.21
N GLY A 9 6.98 0.55 -8.39
CA GLY A 9 6.23 1.73 -8.77
C GLY A 9 5.35 1.52 -9.99
N ASP A 10 5.24 2.53 -10.84
CA ASP A 10 4.34 2.52 -12.01
C ASP A 10 4.66 1.42 -13.03
N ALA A 11 5.90 0.88 -13.01
CA ALA A 11 6.25 -0.28 -13.83
C ALA A 11 5.57 -1.57 -13.34
N ALA A 12 5.19 -1.63 -12.05
CA ALA A 12 4.55 -2.79 -11.43
C ALA A 12 3.04 -2.62 -11.29
N HIS A 13 2.57 -1.39 -11.03
CA HIS A 13 1.17 -1.07 -10.76
C HIS A 13 0.86 0.39 -11.07
N ILE A 14 -0.30 0.63 -11.64
CA ILE A 14 -0.85 1.96 -11.87
C ILE A 14 -2.16 2.03 -11.09
N VAL A 15 -2.24 2.94 -10.12
CA VAL A 15 -3.42 3.12 -9.28
C VAL A 15 -4.18 4.38 -9.71
N PRO A 16 -5.52 4.44 -9.53
CA PRO A 16 -6.28 5.66 -9.79
C PRO A 16 -5.71 6.85 -9.00
N PRO A 17 -5.72 8.08 -9.54
CA PRO A 17 -5.16 9.26 -8.89
C PRO A 17 -5.92 9.67 -7.62
N THR A 18 -7.15 9.22 -7.46
CA THR A 18 -7.98 9.49 -6.30
C THR A 18 -7.33 8.94 -5.04
N GLY A 19 -7.07 9.82 -4.07
CA GLY A 19 -6.37 9.48 -2.82
C GLY A 19 -4.84 9.58 -2.89
N ALA A 20 -4.25 9.94 -4.05
CA ALA A 20 -2.82 10.22 -4.22
C ALA A 20 -1.88 9.11 -3.68
N LYS A 21 -2.19 7.84 -3.95
CA LYS A 21 -1.46 6.69 -3.38
C LYS A 21 -0.25 6.23 -4.20
N GLY A 22 -0.16 6.59 -5.49
CA GLY A 22 0.87 6.06 -6.40
C GLY A 22 2.29 6.28 -5.92
N LEU A 23 2.66 7.52 -5.55
CA LEU A 23 4.00 7.83 -5.06
C LEU A 23 4.34 7.07 -3.78
N ASN A 24 3.41 6.98 -2.83
CA ASN A 24 3.63 6.28 -1.57
C ASN A 24 3.81 4.76 -1.78
N LEU A 25 3.09 4.16 -2.73
CA LEU A 25 3.28 2.77 -3.12
C LEU A 25 4.64 2.55 -3.76
N ALA A 26 5.03 3.42 -4.71
CA ALA A 26 6.34 3.36 -5.34
C ALA A 26 7.48 3.46 -4.32
N ALA A 27 7.40 4.40 -3.37
CA ALA A 27 8.38 4.53 -2.29
C ALA A 27 8.44 3.28 -1.40
N SER A 28 7.28 2.66 -1.12
CA SER A 28 7.22 1.44 -0.32
C SER A 28 7.84 0.24 -1.05
N ASP A 29 7.61 0.12 -2.36
CA ASP A 29 8.22 -0.95 -3.17
C ASP A 29 9.75 -0.86 -3.13
N ILE A 30 10.29 0.35 -3.33
CA ILE A 30 11.74 0.58 -3.30
C ILE A 30 12.31 0.22 -1.94
N ALA A 31 11.64 0.58 -0.86
CA ALA A 31 12.16 0.29 0.47
C ALA A 31 12.09 -1.20 0.79
N TYR A 32 11.03 -1.93 0.41
CA TYR A 32 10.98 -3.39 0.57
C TYR A 32 12.05 -4.08 -0.28
N LEU A 33 12.21 -3.65 -1.54
CA LEU A 33 13.18 -4.24 -2.44
C LEU A 33 14.62 -3.96 -1.97
N SER A 34 14.93 -2.73 -1.56
CA SER A 34 16.27 -2.37 -1.08
C SER A 34 16.66 -3.17 0.16
N ASN A 35 15.75 -3.29 1.14
CA ASN A 35 16.02 -4.11 2.33
C ASN A 35 16.20 -5.58 1.98
N ALA A 36 15.37 -6.13 1.10
CA ALA A 36 15.51 -7.52 0.65
C ALA A 36 16.86 -7.78 -0.05
N LEU A 37 17.31 -6.84 -0.89
CA LEU A 37 18.61 -6.94 -1.57
C LEU A 37 19.78 -6.78 -0.59
N ILE A 38 19.68 -5.87 0.37
CA ILE A 38 20.71 -5.72 1.42
C ILE A 38 20.85 -7.02 2.22
N GLU A 39 19.75 -7.62 2.66
CA GLU A 39 19.76 -8.90 3.38
C GLU A 39 20.35 -10.03 2.52
N PHE A 40 20.00 -10.07 1.24
CA PHE A 40 20.55 -11.07 0.32
C PHE A 40 22.07 -10.95 0.16
N TYR A 41 22.58 -9.73 -0.11
CA TYR A 41 24.00 -9.54 -0.37
C TYR A 41 24.88 -9.58 0.88
N LEU A 42 24.37 -9.14 2.03
CA LEU A 42 25.14 -9.11 3.28
C LEU A 42 25.02 -10.41 4.09
N ASN A 43 23.85 -11.03 4.08
CA ASN A 43 23.54 -12.17 4.96
C ASN A 43 23.18 -13.46 4.20
N GLY A 44 23.11 -13.42 2.87
CA GLY A 44 22.71 -14.56 2.04
C GLY A 44 21.24 -14.95 2.17
N SER A 45 20.39 -14.11 2.77
CA SER A 45 18.97 -14.39 2.99
C SER A 45 18.15 -14.12 1.72
N GLU A 46 17.48 -15.14 1.21
CA GLU A 46 16.57 -15.02 0.05
C GLU A 46 15.14 -14.68 0.46
N GLN A 47 14.80 -14.75 1.73
CA GLN A 47 13.43 -14.60 2.25
C GLN A 47 12.77 -13.29 1.79
N GLY A 48 13.44 -12.15 1.96
CA GLY A 48 12.90 -10.84 1.57
C GLY A 48 12.65 -10.74 0.06
N ILE A 49 13.52 -11.34 -0.74
CA ILE A 49 13.40 -11.40 -2.21
C ILE A 49 12.22 -12.26 -2.63
N GLU A 50 11.99 -13.37 -1.96
CA GLU A 50 10.87 -14.27 -2.25
C GLU A 50 9.53 -13.66 -1.85
N GLU A 51 9.46 -13.02 -0.69
CA GLU A 51 8.26 -12.39 -0.15
C GLU A 51 7.94 -11.02 -0.79
N TYR A 52 8.85 -10.42 -1.58
CA TYR A 52 8.73 -9.08 -2.13
C TYR A 52 7.39 -8.83 -2.84
N SER A 53 7.04 -9.70 -3.79
CA SER A 53 5.80 -9.53 -4.57
C SER A 53 4.55 -9.60 -3.72
N GLU A 54 4.50 -10.53 -2.77
CA GLU A 54 3.34 -10.67 -1.88
C GLU A 54 3.18 -9.44 -0.98
N LYS A 55 4.26 -8.98 -0.36
CA LYS A 55 4.24 -7.79 0.52
C LYS A 55 3.82 -6.53 -0.23
N CYS A 56 4.37 -6.29 -1.42
CA CYS A 56 4.02 -5.13 -2.23
C CYS A 56 2.58 -5.20 -2.72
N LEU A 57 2.15 -6.32 -3.30
CA LEU A 57 0.79 -6.50 -3.81
C LEU A 57 -0.29 -6.37 -2.73
N LYS A 58 -0.01 -6.82 -1.52
CA LYS A 58 -0.93 -6.63 -0.38
C LYS A 58 -1.21 -5.15 -0.11
N ARG A 59 -0.22 -4.28 -0.25
CA ARG A 59 -0.38 -2.83 -0.11
C ARG A 59 -1.08 -2.22 -1.32
N VAL A 60 -0.70 -2.65 -2.52
CA VAL A 60 -1.32 -2.19 -3.77
C VAL A 60 -2.82 -2.44 -3.73
N TRP A 61 -3.27 -3.66 -3.40
CA TRP A 61 -4.69 -3.99 -3.34
C TRP A 61 -5.47 -3.17 -2.29
N LYS A 62 -4.85 -2.82 -1.16
CA LYS A 62 -5.46 -1.93 -0.18
C LYS A 62 -5.64 -0.51 -0.73
N ALA A 63 -4.64 0.01 -1.44
CA ALA A 63 -4.70 1.33 -2.06
C ALA A 63 -5.68 1.36 -3.23
N GLU A 64 -5.68 0.31 -4.08
CA GLU A 64 -6.64 0.14 -5.17
C GLU A 64 -8.08 0.14 -4.67
N ARG A 65 -8.37 -0.68 -3.65
CA ARG A 65 -9.70 -0.73 -3.04
C ARG A 65 -10.15 0.65 -2.57
N PHE A 66 -9.28 1.40 -1.89
CA PHE A 66 -9.61 2.73 -1.39
C PHE A 66 -9.80 3.72 -2.54
N SER A 67 -8.89 3.78 -3.50
CA SER A 67 -8.97 4.69 -4.64
C SER A 67 -10.20 4.42 -5.50
N TRP A 68 -10.53 3.14 -5.74
CA TRP A 68 -11.72 2.73 -6.45
C TRP A 68 -13.00 3.16 -5.73
N TRP A 69 -13.07 2.88 -4.41
CA TRP A 69 -14.21 3.27 -3.58
C TRP A 69 -14.41 4.79 -3.56
N MET A 70 -13.35 5.56 -3.31
CA MET A 70 -13.40 7.03 -3.32
C MET A 70 -13.84 7.59 -4.68
N THR A 71 -13.31 7.02 -5.78
CA THR A 71 -13.69 7.43 -7.12
C THR A 71 -15.19 7.20 -7.34
N HIS A 72 -15.71 6.03 -6.97
CA HIS A 72 -17.12 5.72 -7.12
C HIS A 72 -18.01 6.59 -6.23
N LEU A 73 -17.58 6.90 -5.02
CA LEU A 73 -18.34 7.72 -4.08
C LEU A 73 -18.44 9.17 -4.54
N LEU A 74 -17.36 9.73 -5.07
CA LEU A 74 -17.27 11.17 -5.36
C LEU A 74 -17.62 11.54 -6.81
N HIS A 75 -17.54 10.61 -7.76
CA HIS A 75 -17.79 10.90 -9.17
C HIS A 75 -19.15 10.37 -9.62
N ARG A 76 -19.81 11.16 -10.47
CA ARG A 76 -21.01 10.74 -11.20
C ARG A 76 -20.57 10.23 -12.58
N PHE A 77 -20.96 8.99 -12.90
CA PHE A 77 -20.70 8.40 -14.20
C PHE A 77 -21.92 8.58 -15.10
N GLU A 78 -21.70 8.74 -16.41
CA GLU A 78 -22.79 8.93 -17.39
C GLU A 78 -23.79 7.76 -17.44
N THR A 79 -23.33 6.57 -17.06
CA THR A 79 -24.16 5.35 -17.04
C THR A 79 -24.99 5.19 -15.77
N GLU A 80 -24.84 6.07 -14.77
CA GLU A 80 -25.56 5.97 -13.49
C GLU A 80 -26.99 6.49 -13.58
N SER A 81 -27.91 5.73 -12.98
CA SER A 81 -29.28 6.14 -12.81
C SER A 81 -29.40 7.22 -11.71
N GLU A 82 -30.54 7.91 -11.69
CA GLU A 82 -30.89 8.84 -10.62
C GLU A 82 -30.96 8.14 -9.24
N PHE A 83 -31.35 6.88 -9.24
CA PHE A 83 -31.37 6.06 -8.02
C PHE A 83 -29.95 5.82 -7.49
N ASP A 84 -29.01 5.43 -8.36
CA ASP A 84 -27.60 5.20 -7.97
C ASP A 84 -26.97 6.47 -7.39
N HIS A 85 -27.29 7.61 -8.00
CA HIS A 85 -26.83 8.91 -7.50
C HIS A 85 -27.37 9.21 -6.09
N LYS A 86 -28.67 8.97 -5.82
CA LYS A 86 -29.25 9.15 -4.49
C LYS A 86 -28.64 8.21 -3.45
N ILE A 87 -28.34 6.95 -3.82
CA ILE A 87 -27.68 6.01 -2.92
C ILE A 87 -26.27 6.50 -2.55
N LYS A 88 -25.49 6.98 -3.52
CA LYS A 88 -24.16 7.57 -3.25
C LYS A 88 -24.22 8.77 -2.33
N GLN A 89 -25.20 9.66 -2.53
CA GLN A 89 -25.41 10.81 -1.64
C GLN A 89 -25.74 10.38 -0.21
N ALA A 90 -26.61 9.37 -0.05
CA ALA A 90 -26.96 8.82 1.26
C ALA A 90 -25.74 8.16 1.94
N GLU A 91 -24.93 7.42 1.19
CA GLU A 91 -23.70 6.81 1.70
C GLU A 91 -22.69 7.88 2.15
N LEU A 92 -22.49 8.92 1.34
CA LEU A 92 -21.60 10.04 1.70
C LEU A 92 -22.08 10.74 2.98
N SER A 93 -23.39 11.03 3.07
CA SER A 93 -23.98 11.62 4.28
C SER A 93 -23.77 10.73 5.50
N TYR A 94 -24.02 9.43 5.38
CA TYR A 94 -23.78 8.48 6.46
C TYR A 94 -22.31 8.48 6.94
N ILE A 95 -21.36 8.50 6.02
CA ILE A 95 -19.92 8.53 6.36
C ILE A 95 -19.59 9.82 7.12
N LEU A 96 -20.10 10.98 6.65
CA LEU A 96 -19.83 12.28 7.25
C LEU A 96 -20.48 12.46 8.61
N ASP A 97 -21.65 11.86 8.84
CA ASP A 97 -22.40 11.94 10.07
C ASP A 97 -21.96 10.89 11.12
N SER A 98 -21.17 9.90 10.71
CA SER A 98 -20.71 8.80 11.57
C SER A 98 -19.25 8.98 12.00
N HIS A 99 -18.98 9.00 13.31
CA HIS A 99 -17.62 9.01 13.82
C HIS A 99 -16.79 7.80 13.32
N ALA A 100 -17.39 6.61 13.28
CA ALA A 100 -16.74 5.41 12.74
C ALA A 100 -16.48 5.55 11.24
N GLY A 101 -17.42 6.13 10.48
CA GLY A 101 -17.27 6.43 9.06
C GLY A 101 -16.11 7.38 8.78
N LEU A 102 -16.06 8.49 9.51
CA LEU A 102 -14.95 9.46 9.41
C LEU A 102 -13.61 8.84 9.80
N THR A 103 -13.55 8.03 10.85
CA THR A 103 -12.34 7.33 11.27
C THR A 103 -11.87 6.38 10.17
N THR A 104 -12.76 5.58 9.62
CA THR A 104 -12.44 4.67 8.51
C THR A 104 -11.94 5.43 7.28
N LEU A 105 -12.57 6.55 6.93
CA LEU A 105 -12.12 7.41 5.83
C LEU A 105 -10.72 7.94 6.10
N ALA A 106 -10.46 8.49 7.29
CA ALA A 106 -9.18 9.06 7.67
C ALA A 106 -8.05 8.02 7.66
N GLU A 107 -8.27 6.83 8.24
CA GLU A 107 -7.30 5.73 8.25
C GLU A 107 -6.92 5.28 6.83
N ASN A 108 -7.92 5.15 5.95
CA ASN A 108 -7.66 4.75 4.57
C ASN A 108 -7.00 5.88 3.77
N TYR A 109 -7.33 7.15 4.06
CA TYR A 109 -6.74 8.31 3.39
C TYR A 109 -5.27 8.49 3.77
N VAL A 110 -4.94 8.45 5.06
CA VAL A 110 -3.55 8.52 5.56
C VAL A 110 -2.77 7.28 5.11
N GLY A 111 -3.41 6.14 5.11
CA GLY A 111 -2.81 4.84 4.79
C GLY A 111 -2.25 4.13 6.02
N LEU A 112 -1.99 2.83 5.86
CA LEU A 112 -1.47 2.01 6.94
C LEU A 112 0.00 2.33 7.20
N PRO A 113 0.44 2.22 8.48
CA PRO A 113 1.84 2.34 8.84
C PRO A 113 2.74 1.45 7.98
N TYR A 114 3.93 1.91 7.77
CA TYR A 114 4.91 1.22 6.96
C TYR A 114 5.80 0.36 7.88
N GLU A 115 5.75 -0.95 7.71
CA GLU A 115 6.52 -1.89 8.51
C GLU A 115 7.88 -2.14 7.83
N ILE A 116 8.88 -1.29 8.09
CA ILE A 116 10.27 -1.58 7.74
C ILE A 116 11.07 -1.76 9.02
N LYS A 117 11.89 -2.79 9.04
CA LYS A 117 13.03 -2.83 9.95
C LYS A 117 14.00 -1.74 9.51
N THR A 118 14.32 -0.82 10.39
CA THR A 118 15.32 0.21 10.09
C THR A 118 16.70 -0.43 9.93
N PHE A 119 17.59 0.22 9.18
CA PHE A 119 18.96 -0.27 8.98
C PHE A 119 19.68 -0.55 10.31
N ASN A 120 19.37 0.19 11.37
CA ASN A 120 19.91 0.00 12.71
C ASN A 120 19.36 -1.27 13.40
N GLU A 121 18.10 -1.65 13.15
CA GLU A 121 17.51 -2.89 13.69
C GLU A 121 18.08 -4.12 13.00
N VAL A 122 18.41 -4.00 11.72
CA VAL A 122 19.10 -5.04 10.96
C VAL A 122 20.55 -5.23 11.46
N GLN A 123 21.24 -4.15 11.83
CA GLN A 123 22.59 -4.22 12.39
C GLN A 123 22.62 -4.67 13.86
N GLY A 124 21.63 -4.29 14.67
CA GLY A 124 21.51 -4.71 16.07
C GLY A 124 21.34 -6.23 16.23
N SER A 125 20.59 -6.86 15.33
CA SER A 125 20.47 -8.34 15.27
C SER A 125 21.79 -9.06 14.98
N ARG A 126 22.78 -8.38 14.37
CA ARG A 126 24.09 -8.94 14.03
C ARG A 126 25.05 -8.93 15.22
N SER A 127 24.97 -7.94 16.11
CA SER A 127 25.82 -7.88 17.32
C SER A 127 25.45 -8.98 18.31
N ASP A 128 24.18 -9.37 18.38
CA ASP A 128 23.71 -10.43 19.30
C ASP A 128 24.09 -11.83 18.80
N LEU A 129 24.27 -12.04 17.49
CA LEU A 129 24.70 -13.32 16.91
C LEU A 129 26.22 -13.55 16.99
N LEU A 130 27.01 -12.50 17.18
CA LEU A 130 28.47 -12.59 17.28
C LEU A 130 28.96 -12.65 18.75
N SER A 131 28.06 -12.56 19.72
CA SER A 131 28.35 -12.62 21.16
C SER A 131 28.13 -14.01 21.79
N HIS A 132 27.94 -15.04 20.98
CA HIS A 132 27.89 -16.46 21.34
C HIS A 132 28.85 -17.22 20.46
#